data_ced5d4cd01af4895ebf41437b7c733b1
#
_entry.id   ced5d4cd01af4895ebf41437b7c733b1
#
_cell.length_a   1.000
_cell.length_b   1.000
_cell.length_c   1.000
_cell.angle_alpha   90.00
_cell.angle_beta   90.00
_cell.angle_gamma   90.00
#
_symmetry.space_group_name_H-M   'P 1'
#
loop_
_entity.id
_entity.type
_entity.pdbx_description
1 polymer ?
#
loop_
_entity_poly.entity_id
_entity_poly.type
_entity_poly.pdbx_seq_one_letter_code
_entity_poly.pdbx_strand_id
1 'polypeptide(L)'
;MGSYVRLSLIGDNVSLYKKQRLIPFIVAIYFAPFTTQRMTMLRRLMLPQLKSYIFIILKMWTLIFCVCLICYFFFNVISVNRLEREIVDDYKSVYSISRRFSSYYNNATAITLDEGRYFRNDVTVVVTRDTEVKVLSEGISKLRTELEKLIGDNLWTIAVFQNPSSYFHLDPIRDSYEQFYEKIEEDNVIARIVDNENLKQTYQSFYGCNLKLTEKYIEDGTGENIRSIYYPIYNKRHLDALLVVDIKASLLHERIEHYNKIKNMVVNSQNKNNLYQKSAYLPCSELDPFTLGINLVDLIKKIIFPSLFITLALFAIGYNVKRSKFLLQYDTMTGFYRRDFYEKRLKKMKAFSLLIIDIDNFKQINDTYGHKKGDEVIQQIAQRILASVRSNQDYCIRWGGEEFIILLDSVSVTNSEEKAERIRSAIEKELIADLQVTVSIGGVVDDDTTFSDAYKRADAALYQSKNNGRNRVTMAN
;
A
#
# COMPACT_ATOMS: atom_id res chain seq x y z
N MET A 1 -43.30 24.42 -20.71
CA MET A 1 -41.89 24.34 -20.23
C MET A 1 -41.81 23.32 -19.08
N GLY A 2 -41.44 22.08 -19.33
CA GLY A 2 -41.41 21.05 -18.30
C GLY A 2 -40.99 19.67 -18.84
N SER A 3 -39.80 19.52 -19.42
CA SER A 3 -39.39 18.23 -20.00
C SER A 3 -37.89 17.92 -19.96
N TYR A 4 -37.14 18.44 -18.99
CA TYR A 4 -35.69 18.22 -18.98
C TYR A 4 -35.04 17.61 -17.72
N VAL A 5 -35.81 16.92 -16.87
CA VAL A 5 -35.22 16.28 -15.65
C VAL A 5 -35.23 14.73 -15.69
N ARG A 6 -35.65 14.11 -16.80
CA ARG A 6 -35.85 12.63 -16.85
C ARG A 6 -34.70 11.78 -17.43
N LEU A 7 -33.60 12.36 -17.91
CA LEU A 7 -32.64 11.62 -18.74
C LEU A 7 -31.38 11.06 -18.05
N SER A 8 -31.10 11.35 -16.78
CA SER A 8 -29.85 10.90 -16.13
C SER A 8 -29.91 9.59 -15.33
N LEU A 9 -31.12 9.03 -15.14
CA LEU A 9 -31.30 7.78 -14.36
C LEU A 9 -31.53 6.51 -15.21
N ILE A 10 -31.61 6.65 -16.54
CA ILE A 10 -31.94 5.56 -17.45
C ILE A 10 -30.71 4.77 -17.93
N GLY A 11 -29.53 5.37 -17.88
CA GLY A 11 -28.30 4.76 -18.40
C GLY A 11 -27.83 3.50 -17.64
N ASP A 12 -28.05 3.44 -16.34
CA ASP A 12 -27.52 2.35 -15.51
C ASP A 12 -28.36 1.06 -15.53
N ASN A 13 -29.64 1.15 -15.87
CA ASN A 13 -30.55 -0.01 -15.85
C ASN A 13 -30.42 -0.92 -17.08
N VAL A 14 -30.05 -0.39 -18.24
CA VAL A 14 -29.88 -1.19 -19.49
C VAL A 14 -28.71 -2.17 -19.39
N SER A 15 -27.64 -1.78 -18.71
CA SER A 15 -26.48 -2.65 -18.44
C SER A 15 -26.80 -3.77 -17.44
N LEU A 16 -27.70 -3.53 -16.50
CA LEU A 16 -28.08 -4.49 -15.46
C LEU A 16 -28.99 -5.60 -16.00
N TYR A 17 -29.89 -5.29 -16.91
CA TYR A 17 -30.84 -6.26 -17.45
C TYR A 17 -30.19 -7.28 -18.42
N LYS A 18 -29.18 -6.87 -19.16
CA LYS A 18 -28.32 -7.84 -19.89
C LYS A 18 -27.57 -8.78 -18.95
N LYS A 19 -27.31 -8.35 -17.70
CA LYS A 19 -26.67 -9.17 -16.66
C LYS A 19 -27.65 -10.08 -15.91
N GLN A 20 -28.93 -9.73 -15.80
CA GLN A 20 -29.96 -10.57 -15.16
C GLN A 20 -30.20 -11.91 -15.90
N ARG A 21 -30.02 -11.96 -17.23
CA ARG A 21 -30.09 -13.22 -17.98
C ARG A 21 -28.97 -14.21 -17.68
N LEU A 22 -27.90 -13.78 -16.99
CA LEU A 22 -26.72 -14.61 -16.73
C LEU A 22 -26.74 -15.31 -15.36
N ILE A 23 -27.49 -14.82 -14.38
CA ILE A 23 -27.48 -15.39 -13.02
C ILE A 23 -28.17 -16.75 -12.93
N PRO A 24 -29.37 -16.98 -13.50
CA PRO A 24 -29.96 -18.32 -13.56
C PRO A 24 -29.13 -19.26 -14.42
N PHE A 25 -28.46 -18.74 -15.47
CA PHE A 25 -27.60 -19.51 -16.35
C PHE A 25 -26.30 -19.95 -15.69
N ILE A 26 -25.72 -19.11 -14.81
CA ILE A 26 -24.51 -19.45 -14.06
C ILE A 26 -24.81 -20.55 -13.02
N VAL A 27 -25.93 -20.48 -12.33
CA VAL A 27 -26.35 -21.51 -11.36
C VAL A 27 -26.64 -22.84 -12.08
N ALA A 28 -27.30 -22.82 -13.24
CA ALA A 28 -27.54 -24.00 -14.05
C ALA A 28 -26.26 -24.65 -14.65
N ILE A 29 -25.22 -23.86 -14.83
CA ILE A 29 -23.93 -24.31 -15.36
C ILE A 29 -23.09 -25.04 -14.30
N TYR A 30 -23.26 -24.72 -13.01
CA TYR A 30 -22.51 -25.38 -11.93
C TYR A 30 -22.97 -26.81 -11.63
N PHE A 31 -24.20 -27.19 -12.01
CA PHE A 31 -24.81 -28.47 -11.67
C PHE A 31 -24.97 -29.47 -12.81
N ALA A 32 -24.40 -29.24 -13.98
CA ALA A 32 -24.56 -30.17 -15.12
C ALA A 32 -23.21 -30.64 -15.69
N PRO A 33 -23.13 -31.88 -16.24
CA PRO A 33 -21.88 -32.49 -16.69
C PRO A 33 -21.18 -31.71 -17.81
N PHE A 34 -19.84 -31.69 -17.71
CA PHE A 34 -18.93 -30.95 -18.60
C PHE A 34 -18.98 -31.52 -20.05
N THR A 35 -19.47 -30.74 -21.01
CA THR A 35 -19.33 -31.01 -22.44
C THR A 35 -18.53 -29.90 -23.13
N THR A 36 -17.77 -30.25 -24.15
CA THR A 36 -16.89 -29.33 -24.93
C THR A 36 -17.63 -28.13 -25.53
N GLN A 37 -18.89 -28.27 -25.88
CA GLN A 37 -19.74 -27.21 -26.43
C GLN A 37 -20.08 -26.12 -25.38
N ARG A 38 -20.15 -26.48 -24.12
CA ARG A 38 -20.36 -25.54 -23.00
C ARG A 38 -19.12 -24.73 -22.67
N MET A 39 -17.93 -25.30 -22.80
CA MET A 39 -16.66 -24.55 -22.62
C MET A 39 -16.52 -23.42 -23.63
N THR A 40 -16.96 -23.63 -24.87
CA THR A 40 -16.93 -22.56 -25.88
C THR A 40 -17.98 -21.49 -25.65
N MET A 41 -19.15 -21.85 -25.14
CA MET A 41 -20.21 -20.88 -24.79
C MET A 41 -19.86 -20.08 -23.54
N LEU A 42 -19.31 -20.73 -22.51
CA LEU A 42 -18.74 -20.06 -21.32
C LEU A 42 -17.59 -19.10 -21.69
N ARG A 43 -16.66 -19.52 -22.55
CA ARG A 43 -15.62 -18.64 -23.07
C ARG A 43 -16.20 -17.39 -23.77
N ARG A 44 -17.20 -17.55 -24.62
CA ARG A 44 -17.82 -16.38 -25.33
C ARG A 44 -18.56 -15.42 -24.41
N LEU A 45 -19.14 -15.88 -23.31
CA LEU A 45 -19.90 -15.04 -22.39
C LEU A 45 -19.04 -14.44 -21.26
N MET A 46 -18.06 -15.20 -20.73
CA MET A 46 -17.22 -14.76 -19.61
C MET A 46 -16.03 -13.88 -20.06
N LEU A 47 -15.46 -14.15 -21.23
CA LEU A 47 -14.31 -13.38 -21.74
C LEU A 47 -14.54 -11.86 -21.86
N PRO A 48 -15.69 -11.36 -22.36
CA PRO A 48 -15.91 -9.92 -22.46
C PRO A 48 -16.05 -9.26 -21.08
N GLN A 49 -16.70 -9.97 -20.13
CA GLN A 49 -16.87 -9.45 -18.77
C GLN A 49 -15.54 -9.44 -18.00
N LEU A 50 -14.77 -10.52 -18.11
CA LEU A 50 -13.45 -10.63 -17.53
C LEU A 50 -12.52 -9.53 -18.06
N LYS A 51 -12.51 -9.28 -19.37
CA LYS A 51 -11.77 -8.17 -19.98
C LYS A 51 -12.18 -6.81 -19.41
N SER A 52 -13.47 -6.57 -19.20
CA SER A 52 -13.96 -5.34 -18.59
C SER A 52 -13.48 -5.16 -17.16
N TYR A 53 -13.50 -6.21 -16.32
CA TYR A 53 -12.99 -6.16 -14.96
C TYR A 53 -11.48 -5.95 -14.92
N ILE A 54 -10.72 -6.66 -15.76
CA ILE A 54 -9.27 -6.49 -15.87
C ILE A 54 -8.94 -5.03 -16.25
N PHE A 55 -9.65 -4.46 -17.20
CA PHE A 55 -9.45 -3.07 -17.62
C PHE A 55 -9.75 -2.06 -16.50
N ILE A 56 -10.81 -2.29 -15.73
CA ILE A 56 -11.14 -1.46 -14.56
C ILE A 56 -10.04 -1.57 -13.50
N ILE A 57 -9.61 -2.79 -13.18
CA ILE A 57 -8.53 -3.04 -12.20
C ILE A 57 -7.24 -2.36 -12.67
N LEU A 58 -6.88 -2.48 -13.94
CA LEU A 58 -5.67 -1.87 -14.49
C LEU A 58 -5.72 -0.34 -14.39
N LYS A 59 -6.82 0.30 -14.75
CA LYS A 59 -7.01 1.76 -14.60
C LYS A 59 -6.94 2.21 -13.14
N MET A 60 -7.57 1.46 -12.23
CA MET A 60 -7.50 1.75 -10.79
C MET A 60 -6.08 1.60 -10.29
N TRP A 61 -5.37 0.54 -10.70
CA TRP A 61 -4.01 0.29 -10.28
C TRP A 61 -3.04 1.38 -10.77
N THR A 62 -3.13 1.81 -12.05
CA THR A 62 -2.27 2.90 -12.55
C THR A 62 -2.46 4.18 -11.76
N LEU A 63 -3.70 4.56 -11.44
CA LEU A 63 -3.98 5.75 -10.63
C LEU A 63 -3.42 5.61 -9.21
N ILE A 64 -3.71 4.51 -8.53
CA ILE A 64 -3.24 4.24 -7.15
C ILE A 64 -1.71 4.18 -7.13
N PHE A 65 -1.10 3.50 -8.11
CA PHE A 65 0.35 3.41 -8.23
C PHE A 65 0.99 4.79 -8.36
N CYS A 66 0.49 5.67 -9.23
CA CYS A 66 1.01 7.02 -9.39
C CYS A 66 0.88 7.83 -8.09
N VAL A 67 -0.26 7.77 -7.40
CA VAL A 67 -0.45 8.46 -6.13
C VAL A 67 0.51 7.93 -5.07
N CYS A 68 0.62 6.62 -4.92
CA CYS A 68 1.54 6.00 -3.97
C CYS A 68 3.01 6.35 -4.28
N LEU A 69 3.39 6.36 -5.55
CA LEU A 69 4.75 6.71 -5.99
C LEU A 69 5.08 8.17 -5.62
N ILE A 70 4.18 9.11 -5.90
CA ILE A 70 4.35 10.52 -5.56
C ILE A 70 4.45 10.70 -4.04
N CYS A 71 3.53 10.13 -3.27
CA CYS A 71 3.55 10.22 -1.81
C CYS A 71 4.84 9.64 -1.22
N TYR A 72 5.27 8.47 -1.69
CA TYR A 72 6.48 7.81 -1.21
C TYR A 72 7.74 8.55 -1.62
N PHE A 73 7.78 9.15 -2.82
CA PHE A 73 8.87 10.04 -3.23
C PHE A 73 9.02 11.22 -2.29
N PHE A 74 7.94 11.97 -2.00
CA PHE A 74 8.00 13.10 -1.07
C PHE A 74 8.37 12.67 0.35
N PHE A 75 7.89 11.53 0.81
CA PHE A 75 8.30 10.95 2.09
C PHE A 75 9.81 10.72 2.15
N ASN A 76 10.41 10.15 1.10
CA ASN A 76 11.85 9.96 1.00
C ASN A 76 12.61 11.29 0.94
N VAL A 77 12.14 12.28 0.18
CA VAL A 77 12.78 13.62 0.09
C VAL A 77 12.82 14.32 1.46
N ILE A 78 11.71 14.29 2.20
CA ILE A 78 11.66 14.87 3.57
C ILE A 78 12.63 14.15 4.50
N SER A 79 12.73 12.84 4.36
CA SER A 79 13.56 12.01 5.22
C SER A 79 15.05 12.10 4.91
N VAL A 80 15.45 12.44 3.67
CA VAL A 80 16.84 12.75 3.30
C VAL A 80 17.39 13.88 4.18
N ASN A 81 16.61 14.95 4.42
CA ASN A 81 17.04 16.06 5.28
C ASN A 81 17.22 15.65 6.76
N ARG A 82 16.51 14.63 7.20
CA ARG A 82 16.67 14.09 8.55
C ARG A 82 17.89 13.18 8.64
N LEU A 83 18.07 12.29 7.65
CA LEU A 83 19.24 11.43 7.56
C LEU A 83 20.54 12.24 7.48
N GLU A 84 20.58 13.29 6.67
CA GLU A 84 21.73 14.20 6.61
C GLU A 84 22.09 14.74 7.99
N ARG A 85 21.10 15.22 8.75
CA ARG A 85 21.35 15.74 10.13
C ARG A 85 21.85 14.65 11.06
N GLU A 86 21.29 13.44 11.00
CA GLU A 86 21.76 12.32 11.82
C GLU A 86 23.22 11.98 11.51
N ILE A 87 23.61 11.91 10.22
CA ILE A 87 24.99 11.68 9.80
C ILE A 87 25.91 12.78 10.32
N VAL A 88 25.54 14.03 10.13
CA VAL A 88 26.33 15.20 10.60
C VAL A 88 26.48 15.18 12.12
N ASP A 89 25.43 14.83 12.86
CA ASP A 89 25.47 14.79 14.32
C ASP A 89 26.27 13.59 14.84
N ASP A 90 26.32 12.46 14.13
CA ASP A 90 27.22 11.35 14.44
C ASP A 90 28.69 11.82 14.38
N TYR A 91 29.11 12.49 13.31
CA TYR A 91 30.47 13.03 13.19
C TYR A 91 30.77 14.10 14.24
N LYS A 92 29.85 15.01 14.53
CA LYS A 92 30.03 15.98 15.64
C LYS A 92 30.22 15.30 16.98
N SER A 93 29.52 14.17 17.21
CA SER A 93 29.66 13.39 18.43
C SER A 93 31.03 12.74 18.53
N VAL A 94 31.55 12.17 17.42
CA VAL A 94 32.93 11.68 17.36
C VAL A 94 33.92 12.80 17.70
N TYR A 95 33.76 13.99 17.13
CA TYR A 95 34.63 15.14 17.42
C TYR A 95 34.56 15.59 18.87
N SER A 96 33.38 15.59 19.46
CA SER A 96 33.21 15.94 20.89
C SER A 96 33.91 14.93 21.80
N ILE A 97 33.81 13.66 21.49
CA ILE A 97 34.50 12.59 22.23
C ILE A 97 36.02 12.75 22.08
N SER A 98 36.53 12.92 20.87
CA SER A 98 37.96 13.13 20.59
C SER A 98 38.51 14.37 21.30
N ARG A 99 37.73 15.47 21.34
CA ARG A 99 38.13 16.72 22.04
C ARG A 99 38.32 16.50 23.52
N ARG A 100 37.49 15.71 24.19
CA ARG A 100 37.61 15.39 25.62
C ARG A 100 38.93 14.70 25.96
N PHE A 101 39.48 13.95 25.02
CA PHE A 101 40.76 13.28 25.20
C PHE A 101 41.94 14.26 25.41
N SER A 102 41.91 15.45 24.82
CA SER A 102 42.98 16.48 25.07
C SER A 102 43.12 16.86 26.52
N SER A 103 42.01 16.97 27.26
CA SER A 103 42.04 17.22 28.70
C SER A 103 42.68 16.06 29.46
N TYR A 104 42.37 14.82 29.06
CA TYR A 104 43.00 13.64 29.64
C TYR A 104 44.50 13.62 29.36
N TYR A 105 44.92 13.86 28.11
CA TYR A 105 46.32 13.95 27.70
C TYR A 105 47.11 15.01 28.53
N ASN A 106 46.57 16.21 28.72
CA ASN A 106 47.23 17.28 29.43
C ASN A 106 47.40 17.00 30.94
N ASN A 107 46.54 16.16 31.52
CA ASN A 107 46.62 15.78 32.96
C ASN A 107 47.28 14.41 33.19
N ALA A 108 47.71 13.72 32.15
CA ALA A 108 48.34 12.43 32.28
C ALA A 108 49.73 12.53 32.91
N THR A 109 50.05 11.59 33.82
CA THR A 109 51.40 11.46 34.40
C THR A 109 52.39 10.91 33.38
N ALA A 110 53.66 11.26 33.51
CA ALA A 110 54.72 10.72 32.68
C ALA A 110 55.59 9.77 33.49
N ILE A 111 56.16 8.76 32.82
CA ILE A 111 57.15 7.81 33.34
C ILE A 111 58.31 7.71 32.35
N THR A 112 59.53 7.53 32.87
CA THR A 112 60.68 7.31 32.00
C THR A 112 60.66 5.88 31.49
N LEU A 113 60.77 5.73 30.17
CA LEU A 113 60.88 4.42 29.47
C LEU A 113 62.07 4.46 28.55
N ASP A 114 62.76 3.30 28.48
CA ASP A 114 63.84 3.05 27.54
C ASP A 114 63.28 2.82 26.13
N GLU A 115 64.11 2.86 25.12
CA GLU A 115 63.73 2.51 23.76
C GLU A 115 63.12 1.10 23.68
N GLY A 116 61.96 0.96 23.05
CA GLY A 116 61.31 -0.34 22.97
C GLY A 116 59.81 -0.29 22.77
N ARG A 117 59.17 -1.46 22.86
CA ARG A 117 57.74 -1.62 22.74
C ARG A 117 57.13 -2.07 24.08
N TYR A 118 56.08 -1.41 24.47
CA TYR A 118 55.36 -1.67 25.71
C TYR A 118 53.88 -1.91 25.40
N PHE A 119 53.27 -2.88 26.07
CA PHE A 119 51.88 -3.22 25.89
C PHE A 119 51.12 -3.07 27.20
N ARG A 120 50.01 -2.28 27.21
CA ARG A 120 49.19 -2.10 28.38
C ARG A 120 47.75 -1.75 27.98
N ASN A 121 46.76 -2.48 28.51
CA ASN A 121 45.32 -2.24 28.27
C ASN A 121 44.99 -2.20 26.77
N ASP A 122 45.46 -3.17 26.00
CA ASP A 122 45.31 -3.30 24.54
C ASP A 122 45.94 -2.18 23.70
N VAL A 123 46.63 -1.25 24.38
CA VAL A 123 47.34 -0.14 23.73
C VAL A 123 48.83 -0.47 23.66
N THR A 124 49.41 -0.39 22.48
CA THR A 124 50.84 -0.51 22.25
C THR A 124 51.47 0.88 22.34
N VAL A 125 52.56 0.97 23.10
CA VAL A 125 53.41 2.17 23.18
C VAL A 125 54.73 1.83 22.52
N VAL A 126 55.11 2.61 21.52
CA VAL A 126 56.41 2.49 20.86
C VAL A 126 57.25 3.68 21.29
N VAL A 127 58.41 3.43 21.83
CA VAL A 127 59.40 4.42 22.31
C VAL A 127 60.61 4.32 21.43
N THR A 128 60.94 5.40 20.73
CA THR A 128 62.01 5.45 19.70
C THR A 128 63.38 5.90 20.29
N ARG A 129 63.34 6.44 21.51
CA ARG A 129 64.55 6.82 22.30
C ARG A 129 64.13 6.98 23.75
N ASP A 130 65.08 6.81 24.64
CA ASP A 130 64.89 6.97 26.08
C ASP A 130 64.26 8.35 26.38
N THR A 131 63.03 8.34 26.95
CA THR A 131 62.26 9.57 27.16
C THR A 131 61.21 9.42 28.27
N GLU A 132 60.69 10.58 28.72
CA GLU A 132 59.47 10.61 29.53
C GLU A 132 58.24 10.38 28.66
N VAL A 133 57.50 9.29 28.95
CA VAL A 133 56.31 8.88 28.21
C VAL A 133 55.06 9.13 29.03
N LYS A 134 54.08 9.82 28.48
CA LYS A 134 52.78 9.98 29.15
C LYS A 134 52.01 8.64 29.21
N VAL A 135 51.42 8.36 30.34
CA VAL A 135 50.62 7.13 30.53
C VAL A 135 49.22 7.34 29.99
N LEU A 136 48.98 6.96 28.73
CA LEU A 136 47.71 7.23 28.05
C LEU A 136 46.85 5.98 27.82
N SER A 137 47.31 4.81 28.14
CA SER A 137 46.63 3.53 27.81
C SER A 137 45.20 3.47 28.29
N GLU A 138 44.92 3.87 29.55
CA GLU A 138 43.57 3.90 30.11
C GLU A 138 42.66 4.92 29.41
N GLY A 139 43.18 6.11 29.08
CA GLY A 139 42.46 7.16 28.36
C GLY A 139 42.11 6.76 26.93
N ILE A 140 43.04 6.06 26.24
CA ILE A 140 42.82 5.53 24.88
C ILE A 140 41.80 4.42 24.91
N SER A 141 41.88 3.46 25.83
CA SER A 141 40.89 2.40 25.98
C SER A 141 39.49 2.95 26.26
N LYS A 142 39.38 3.97 27.12
CA LYS A 142 38.12 4.64 27.37
C LYS A 142 37.59 5.40 26.13
N LEU A 143 38.47 6.10 25.40
CA LEU A 143 38.15 6.77 24.14
C LEU A 143 37.61 5.76 23.12
N ARG A 144 38.29 4.60 22.96
CA ARG A 144 37.83 3.50 22.11
C ARG A 144 36.42 3.06 22.47
N THR A 145 36.20 2.74 23.76
CA THR A 145 34.89 2.26 24.23
C THR A 145 33.76 3.26 23.96
N GLU A 146 34.03 4.57 24.13
CA GLU A 146 33.04 5.63 23.83
C GLU A 146 32.78 5.75 22.32
N LEU A 147 33.81 5.65 21.49
CA LEU A 147 33.68 5.71 20.03
C LEU A 147 33.00 4.46 19.46
N GLU A 148 33.35 3.26 19.93
CA GLU A 148 32.72 2.00 19.51
C GLU A 148 31.23 1.95 19.83
N LYS A 149 30.79 2.55 20.94
CA LYS A 149 29.35 2.68 21.24
C LYS A 149 28.61 3.55 20.21
N LEU A 150 29.30 4.49 19.59
CA LEU A 150 28.72 5.42 18.63
C LEU A 150 28.77 4.89 17.20
N ILE A 151 29.95 4.39 16.76
CA ILE A 151 30.19 4.01 15.36
C ILE A 151 30.46 2.52 15.15
N GLY A 152 30.41 1.71 16.22
CA GLY A 152 30.59 0.25 16.18
C GLY A 152 31.92 -0.16 15.57
N ASP A 153 31.88 -1.21 14.75
CA ASP A 153 33.05 -1.80 14.08
C ASP A 153 33.67 -0.90 13.00
N ASN A 154 33.13 0.31 12.83
CA ASN A 154 33.70 1.32 11.91
C ASN A 154 34.83 2.11 12.53
N LEU A 155 35.10 2.00 13.83
CA LEU A 155 36.32 2.49 14.43
C LEU A 155 37.48 1.61 13.98
N TRP A 156 38.46 2.23 13.28
CA TRP A 156 39.58 1.48 12.72
C TRP A 156 40.79 1.48 13.65
N THR A 157 41.38 2.66 13.90
CA THR A 157 42.56 2.82 14.74
C THR A 157 42.47 4.11 15.55
N ILE A 158 43.06 4.12 16.73
CA ILE A 158 43.34 5.31 17.50
C ILE A 158 44.87 5.41 17.67
N ALA A 159 45.44 6.53 17.26
CA ALA A 159 46.87 6.79 17.44
C ALA A 159 47.09 8.12 18.16
N VAL A 160 48.12 8.18 19.00
CA VAL A 160 48.55 9.42 19.62
C VAL A 160 50.07 9.58 19.42
N PHE A 161 50.44 10.54 18.60
CA PHE A 161 51.83 10.86 18.29
C PHE A 161 52.27 12.04 19.13
N GLN A 162 53.38 11.92 19.84
CA GLN A 162 53.96 13.03 20.61
C GLN A 162 54.90 13.87 19.71
N ASN A 163 54.99 15.16 19.96
CA ASN A 163 55.88 16.11 19.25
C ASN A 163 56.92 16.68 20.24
N PRO A 164 58.24 16.50 19.96
CA PRO A 164 58.86 15.76 18.90
C PRO A 164 58.59 14.25 19.03
N SER A 165 58.64 13.49 17.90
CA SER A 165 58.27 12.05 17.79
C SER A 165 59.22 11.17 18.56
N SER A 166 59.18 11.19 19.90
CA SER A 166 59.99 10.29 20.74
C SER A 166 59.23 9.06 21.21
N TYR A 167 57.92 9.09 21.14
CA TYR A 167 57.05 7.95 21.38
C TYR A 167 55.67 8.16 20.75
N PHE A 168 54.94 7.07 20.54
CA PHE A 168 53.56 7.07 20.11
C PHE A 168 52.77 5.92 20.68
N HIS A 169 51.45 6.10 20.77
CA HIS A 169 50.51 5.08 21.24
C HIS A 169 49.65 4.64 20.08
N LEU A 170 49.36 3.35 19.99
CA LEU A 170 48.50 2.74 18.95
C LEU A 170 47.50 1.79 19.59
N ASP A 171 46.24 1.83 19.10
CA ASP A 171 45.16 0.95 19.50
C ASP A 171 44.21 0.67 18.32
N PRO A 172 44.19 -0.57 17.80
CA PRO A 172 45.19 -1.61 17.97
C PRO A 172 46.45 -1.34 17.12
N ILE A 173 47.53 -2.00 17.47
CA ILE A 173 48.62 -2.17 16.50
C ILE A 173 48.24 -3.31 15.55
N ARG A 174 48.50 -3.15 14.28
CA ARG A 174 48.23 -4.14 13.23
C ARG A 174 49.54 -4.68 12.68
N ASP A 175 49.57 -5.97 12.33
CA ASP A 175 50.78 -6.62 11.78
C ASP A 175 51.33 -5.89 10.57
N SER A 176 50.49 -5.30 9.74
CA SER A 176 50.89 -4.48 8.58
C SER A 176 51.67 -3.22 8.98
N TYR A 177 51.45 -2.69 10.16
CA TYR A 177 52.13 -1.51 10.69
C TYR A 177 53.44 -1.84 11.39
N GLU A 178 53.63 -3.08 11.91
CA GLU A 178 54.86 -3.43 12.60
C GLU A 178 56.08 -3.19 11.71
N GLN A 179 56.05 -3.67 10.45
CA GLN A 179 57.12 -3.51 9.49
C GLN A 179 57.30 -2.05 9.03
N PHE A 180 56.23 -1.27 9.05
CA PHE A 180 56.27 0.13 8.67
C PHE A 180 56.93 0.98 9.79
N TYR A 181 56.57 0.73 11.04
CA TYR A 181 57.09 1.48 12.21
C TYR A 181 58.56 1.10 12.55
N GLU A 182 59.00 -0.06 12.17
CA GLU A 182 60.44 -0.42 12.25
C GLU A 182 61.35 0.37 11.29
N LYS A 183 60.81 0.96 10.24
CA LYS A 183 61.51 1.72 9.23
C LYS A 183 61.34 3.26 9.35
N ILE A 184 60.58 3.74 10.33
CA ILE A 184 60.37 5.17 10.50
C ILE A 184 61.60 5.76 11.17
N GLU A 185 62.38 6.53 10.40
CA GLU A 185 63.41 7.41 10.92
C GLU A 185 62.76 8.49 11.84
N GLU A 186 63.42 8.80 12.93
CA GLU A 186 62.87 9.50 14.14
C GLU A 186 62.14 10.82 13.89
N ASP A 187 62.32 11.47 12.77
CA ASP A 187 61.89 12.89 12.60
C ASP A 187 60.64 13.08 11.72
N ASN A 188 59.92 12.01 11.30
CA ASN A 188 59.17 12.19 10.09
C ASN A 188 57.65 12.02 10.12
N VAL A 189 57.04 11.36 11.10
CA VAL A 189 55.58 11.06 11.06
C VAL A 189 54.75 12.31 11.29
N ILE A 190 54.98 13.00 12.39
CA ILE A 190 54.20 14.23 12.72
C ILE A 190 54.53 15.30 11.69
N ALA A 191 55.83 15.55 11.39
CA ALA A 191 56.20 16.57 10.42
C ALA A 191 55.53 16.28 9.04
N ARG A 192 55.55 15.03 8.58
CA ARG A 192 54.93 14.64 7.34
C ARG A 192 53.37 14.82 7.38
N ILE A 193 52.72 14.41 8.43
CA ILE A 193 51.26 14.62 8.58
C ILE A 193 50.96 16.13 8.67
N VAL A 194 51.70 16.87 9.46
CA VAL A 194 51.54 18.32 9.64
C VAL A 194 51.77 19.06 8.31
N ASP A 195 52.78 18.67 7.54
CA ASP A 195 53.08 19.32 6.25
C ASP A 195 52.07 18.88 5.16
N ASN A 196 51.79 17.58 5.01
CA ASN A 196 50.87 17.09 3.99
C ASN A 196 49.44 17.57 4.21
N GLU A 197 49.03 17.64 5.46
CA GLU A 197 47.67 18.04 5.82
C GLU A 197 47.53 19.53 6.19
N ASN A 198 48.62 20.30 5.99
CA ASN A 198 48.72 21.74 6.24
C ASN A 198 48.26 22.11 7.69
N LEU A 199 48.67 21.28 8.67
CA LEU A 199 48.26 21.47 10.07
C LEU A 199 49.00 22.61 10.78
N LYS A 200 50.06 23.18 10.21
CA LYS A 200 50.82 24.32 10.79
C LYS A 200 49.97 25.58 10.90
N GLN A 201 49.00 25.77 10.03
CA GLN A 201 48.09 26.92 10.03
C GLN A 201 46.84 26.73 10.90
N THR A 202 46.72 25.60 11.59
CA THR A 202 45.48 25.16 12.28
C THR A 202 45.06 26.02 13.44
N TYR A 203 45.98 26.74 14.10
CA TYR A 203 45.64 27.56 15.26
C TYR A 203 44.78 28.80 14.94
N GLN A 204 44.75 29.23 13.70
CA GLN A 204 44.02 30.46 13.31
C GLN A 204 42.96 30.25 12.21
N SER A 205 42.95 29.18 11.47
CA SER A 205 42.19 29.08 10.20
C SER A 205 41.37 27.85 9.93
N PHE A 206 41.14 26.96 10.91
CA PHE A 206 40.17 25.91 10.69
C PHE A 206 38.75 26.41 10.92
N TYR A 207 38.10 27.07 10.02
CA TYR A 207 36.66 27.32 9.90
C TYR A 207 35.81 27.04 11.16
N GLY A 208 36.29 27.43 12.34
CA GLY A 208 35.67 27.10 13.63
C GLY A 208 35.89 25.67 14.14
N CYS A 209 36.64 24.83 13.44
CA CYS A 209 36.97 23.46 13.83
C CYS A 209 38.40 23.39 14.37
N ASN A 210 38.60 22.82 15.56
CA ASN A 210 39.91 22.55 16.13
C ASN A 210 40.46 21.17 15.71
N LEU A 211 39.98 20.60 14.58
CA LEU A 211 40.36 19.29 14.04
C LEU A 211 40.20 19.31 12.54
N LYS A 212 40.78 18.31 11.85
CA LYS A 212 40.63 18.13 10.42
C LYS A 212 40.13 16.70 10.15
N LEU A 213 39.11 16.55 9.28
CA LEU A 213 38.70 15.30 8.70
C LEU A 213 39.32 15.21 7.30
N THR A 214 40.02 14.10 7.01
CA THR A 214 40.61 13.86 5.68
C THR A 214 39.55 13.46 4.67
N GLU A 215 39.90 13.57 3.40
CA GLU A 215 39.21 12.80 2.35
C GLU A 215 39.40 11.29 2.61
N LYS A 216 38.54 10.47 1.97
CA LYS A 216 38.73 9.03 2.04
C LYS A 216 39.98 8.63 1.26
N TYR A 217 40.75 7.74 1.82
CA TYR A 217 41.95 7.18 1.20
C TYR A 217 42.07 5.69 1.53
N ILE A 218 42.83 5.00 0.71
CA ILE A 218 43.19 3.60 0.94
C ILE A 218 44.42 3.58 1.83
N GLU A 219 44.30 2.93 2.98
CA GLU A 219 45.39 2.79 3.91
C GLU A 219 46.47 1.82 3.36
N ASP A 220 47.70 2.28 3.30
CA ASP A 220 48.81 1.48 2.85
C ASP A 220 49.02 0.28 3.79
N GLY A 221 49.24 -0.90 3.21
CA GLY A 221 49.48 -2.15 3.94
C GLY A 221 48.22 -2.92 4.32
N THR A 222 47.06 -2.29 4.59
CA THR A 222 45.81 -2.98 4.90
C THR A 222 44.83 -3.02 3.72
N GLY A 223 44.90 -2.01 2.83
CA GLY A 223 43.98 -1.84 1.72
C GLY A 223 42.56 -1.37 2.15
N GLU A 224 42.36 -1.04 3.42
CA GLU A 224 41.08 -0.55 3.93
C GLU A 224 40.85 0.90 3.50
N ASN A 225 39.59 1.21 3.15
CA ASN A 225 39.18 2.59 2.87
C ASN A 225 38.82 3.29 4.16
N ILE A 226 39.62 4.29 4.55
CA ILE A 226 39.44 5.02 5.80
C ILE A 226 39.38 6.53 5.60
N ARG A 227 38.98 7.23 6.65
CA ARG A 227 39.15 8.68 6.86
C ARG A 227 39.77 8.89 8.21
N SER A 228 40.73 9.78 8.27
CA SER A 228 41.39 10.15 9.53
C SER A 228 40.85 11.47 10.09
N ILE A 229 40.62 11.48 11.37
CA ILE A 229 40.34 12.70 12.13
C ILE A 229 41.63 13.07 12.85
N TYR A 230 42.22 14.15 12.45
CA TYR A 230 43.40 14.74 13.10
C TYR A 230 42.97 15.76 14.14
N TYR A 231 43.26 15.50 15.40
CA TYR A 231 43.02 16.42 16.51
C TYR A 231 44.35 16.87 17.14
N PRO A 232 44.86 18.09 16.83
CA PRO A 232 46.07 18.60 17.39
C PRO A 232 45.88 18.98 18.87
N ILE A 233 46.76 18.52 19.73
CA ILE A 233 46.78 18.83 21.16
C ILE A 233 47.90 19.85 21.42
N TYR A 234 47.49 21.05 21.89
CA TYR A 234 48.42 22.13 22.15
C TYR A 234 48.68 22.31 23.65
N ASN A 235 49.93 22.58 24.00
CA ASN A 235 50.35 23.03 25.31
C ASN A 235 51.05 24.38 25.16
N LYS A 236 50.58 25.42 25.86
CA LYS A 236 51.12 26.80 25.79
C LYS A 236 51.37 27.31 24.34
N ARG A 237 50.47 27.02 23.40
CA ARG A 237 50.51 27.38 21.97
C ARG A 237 51.50 26.56 21.11
N HIS A 238 52.17 25.58 21.68
CA HIS A 238 53.02 24.65 20.93
C HIS A 238 52.23 23.35 20.70
N LEU A 239 52.39 22.76 19.52
CA LEU A 239 51.82 21.43 19.22
C LEU A 239 52.58 20.40 20.06
N ASP A 240 51.93 19.80 21.04
CA ASP A 240 52.47 18.81 21.96
C ASP A 240 52.23 17.37 21.50
N ALA A 241 51.07 17.14 20.91
CA ALA A 241 50.72 15.85 20.36
C ALA A 241 49.65 15.93 19.26
N LEU A 242 49.52 14.85 18.50
CA LEU A 242 48.47 14.68 17.51
C LEU A 242 47.70 13.43 17.84
N LEU A 243 46.42 13.56 18.18
CA LEU A 243 45.46 12.41 18.22
C LEU A 243 44.95 12.16 16.81
N VAL A 244 45.03 10.93 16.38
CA VAL A 244 44.48 10.43 15.12
C VAL A 244 43.41 9.40 15.43
N VAL A 245 42.24 9.56 14.85
CA VAL A 245 41.15 8.60 14.94
C VAL A 245 40.76 8.20 13.52
N ASP A 246 41.03 6.96 13.16
CA ASP A 246 40.72 6.43 11.86
C ASP A 246 39.35 5.74 11.86
N ILE A 247 38.52 6.07 10.89
CA ILE A 247 37.16 5.58 10.72
C ILE A 247 37.03 4.97 9.34
N LYS A 248 36.42 3.80 9.24
CA LYS A 248 36.13 3.18 7.93
C LYS A 248 35.19 4.06 7.11
N ALA A 249 35.51 4.20 5.83
CA ALA A 249 34.66 4.95 4.89
C ALA A 249 33.30 4.31 4.66
N SER A 250 33.14 3.01 5.03
CA SER A 250 31.87 2.27 5.00
C SER A 250 30.83 2.81 6.00
N LEU A 251 31.22 3.51 7.06
CA LEU A 251 30.31 4.09 8.08
C LEU A 251 29.13 4.84 7.45
N LEU A 252 29.40 5.67 6.44
CA LEU A 252 28.36 6.43 5.77
C LEU A 252 27.34 5.52 5.07
N HIS A 253 27.83 4.50 4.36
CA HIS A 253 26.98 3.55 3.65
C HIS A 253 26.13 2.72 4.63
N GLU A 254 26.74 2.22 5.68
CA GLU A 254 26.05 1.43 6.71
C GLU A 254 24.96 2.25 7.42
N ARG A 255 25.23 3.54 7.69
CA ARG A 255 24.22 4.45 8.29
C ARG A 255 23.03 4.63 7.35
N ILE A 256 23.26 4.81 6.05
CA ILE A 256 22.20 4.92 5.04
C ILE A 256 21.38 3.63 4.97
N GLU A 257 22.03 2.46 4.92
CA GLU A 257 21.33 1.18 4.88
C GLU A 257 20.51 0.91 6.14
N HIS A 258 21.09 1.17 7.30
CA HIS A 258 20.40 1.05 8.59
C HIS A 258 19.16 1.93 8.65
N TYR A 259 19.28 3.18 8.22
CA TYR A 259 18.18 4.14 8.16
C TYR A 259 17.10 3.68 7.17
N ASN A 260 17.49 3.22 5.99
CA ASN A 260 16.57 2.64 5.00
C ASN A 260 15.77 1.47 5.57
N LYS A 261 16.43 0.58 6.31
CA LYS A 261 15.79 -0.58 6.93
C LYS A 261 14.78 -0.18 8.01
N ILE A 262 15.16 0.72 8.92
CA ILE A 262 14.29 1.15 10.02
C ILE A 262 13.12 2.01 9.54
N LYS A 263 13.38 2.95 8.63
CA LYS A 263 12.37 3.91 8.15
C LYS A 263 11.68 3.46 6.87
N ASN A 264 12.00 2.27 6.36
CA ASN A 264 11.48 1.74 5.09
C ASN A 264 11.66 2.70 3.92
N MET A 265 12.91 3.17 3.71
CA MET A 265 13.27 4.14 2.69
C MET A 265 14.12 3.51 1.57
N VAL A 266 14.46 4.33 0.57
CA VAL A 266 15.31 3.94 -0.58
C VAL A 266 16.33 5.03 -0.91
N VAL A 267 17.03 5.52 0.09
CA VAL A 267 18.11 6.50 -0.08
C VAL A 267 19.41 5.77 -0.41
N ASN A 268 20.21 6.32 -1.31
CA ASN A 268 21.52 5.80 -1.69
C ASN A 268 22.59 6.89 -1.67
N SER A 269 23.85 6.49 -1.69
CA SER A 269 25.02 7.38 -1.77
C SER A 269 25.65 7.44 -3.18
N GLN A 270 24.94 6.96 -4.21
CA GLN A 270 25.42 6.91 -5.58
C GLN A 270 25.13 8.21 -6.32
N ASN A 271 26.08 8.68 -7.13
CA ASN A 271 25.95 9.94 -7.87
C ASN A 271 25.28 9.80 -9.26
N LYS A 272 24.81 8.60 -9.65
CA LYS A 272 24.28 8.35 -10.99
C LYS A 272 22.81 7.91 -10.96
N ASN A 273 22.02 8.41 -11.92
CA ASN A 273 20.64 8.01 -12.17
C ASN A 273 19.64 8.31 -11.01
N ASN A 274 19.92 9.31 -10.18
CA ASN A 274 19.00 9.73 -9.14
C ASN A 274 17.95 10.70 -9.69
N LEU A 275 16.68 10.51 -9.31
CA LEU A 275 15.59 11.45 -9.55
C LEU A 275 15.70 12.70 -8.65
N TYR A 276 16.20 12.52 -7.45
CA TYR A 276 16.52 13.57 -6.49
C TYR A 276 17.91 13.31 -5.92
N GLN A 277 18.69 14.36 -5.75
CA GLN A 277 20.04 14.30 -5.21
C GLN A 277 20.28 15.50 -4.32
N LYS A 278 20.90 15.27 -3.18
CA LYS A 278 21.36 16.29 -2.25
C LYS A 278 22.79 16.01 -1.87
N SER A 279 23.64 17.02 -2.02
CA SER A 279 25.04 16.98 -1.56
C SER A 279 25.15 17.77 -0.24
N ALA A 280 25.91 17.23 0.70
CA ALA A 280 26.18 17.84 1.97
C ALA A 280 27.64 17.58 2.37
N TYR A 281 28.20 18.43 3.23
CA TYR A 281 29.56 18.30 3.73
C TYR A 281 29.54 17.73 5.14
N LEU A 282 30.52 16.86 5.40
CA LEU A 282 30.80 16.46 6.77
C LEU A 282 31.41 17.67 7.54
N PRO A 283 31.10 17.83 8.83
CA PRO A 283 31.70 18.90 9.61
C PRO A 283 33.22 18.86 9.55
N CYS A 284 33.87 20.00 9.43
CA CYS A 284 35.33 20.13 9.36
C CYS A 284 35.97 19.46 8.13
N SER A 285 35.20 19.20 7.08
CA SER A 285 35.67 18.73 5.77
C SER A 285 35.10 19.65 4.69
N GLU A 286 35.97 20.23 3.85
CA GLU A 286 35.53 21.16 2.79
C GLU A 286 35.52 20.54 1.40
N LEU A 287 36.33 19.52 1.17
CA LEU A 287 36.69 19.06 -0.16
C LEU A 287 35.93 17.82 -0.63
N ASP A 288 35.26 17.10 0.26
CA ASP A 288 34.61 15.82 -0.08
C ASP A 288 33.16 15.78 0.38
N PRO A 289 32.21 16.34 -0.42
CA PRO A 289 30.82 16.24 -0.11
C PRO A 289 30.32 14.80 -0.24
N PHE A 290 29.51 14.36 0.73
CA PHE A 290 28.74 13.13 0.56
C PHE A 290 27.40 13.43 -0.12
N THR A 291 26.92 12.46 -0.87
CA THR A 291 25.70 12.62 -1.65
C THR A 291 24.63 11.64 -1.18
N LEU A 292 23.43 12.14 -1.00
CA LEU A 292 22.23 11.37 -0.73
C LEU A 292 21.29 11.45 -1.94
N GLY A 293 20.96 10.31 -2.52
CA GLY A 293 20.17 10.24 -3.73
C GLY A 293 18.95 9.33 -3.59
N ILE A 294 17.94 9.57 -4.41
CA ILE A 294 16.74 8.75 -4.52
C ILE A 294 16.59 8.30 -5.97
N ASN A 295 16.65 6.99 -6.19
CA ASN A 295 16.54 6.41 -7.52
C ASN A 295 15.08 6.02 -7.82
N LEU A 296 14.60 6.31 -9.05
CA LEU A 296 13.25 5.98 -9.47
C LEU A 296 12.98 4.47 -9.48
N VAL A 297 13.95 3.67 -9.88
CA VAL A 297 13.79 2.20 -9.96
C VAL A 297 13.56 1.61 -8.58
N ASP A 298 14.26 2.10 -7.57
CA ASP A 298 14.12 1.60 -6.19
C ASP A 298 12.79 2.04 -5.57
N LEU A 299 12.29 3.24 -5.89
CA LEU A 299 10.94 3.67 -5.54
C LEU A 299 9.88 2.74 -6.14
N ILE A 300 10.00 2.44 -7.44
CA ILE A 300 9.06 1.55 -8.15
C ILE A 300 9.06 0.16 -7.52
N LYS A 301 10.24 -0.43 -7.28
CA LYS A 301 10.36 -1.76 -6.64
C LYS A 301 9.64 -1.83 -5.29
N LYS A 302 9.70 -0.77 -4.49
CA LYS A 302 9.06 -0.72 -3.17
C LYS A 302 7.54 -0.58 -3.25
N ILE A 303 7.03 0.16 -4.24
CA ILE A 303 5.60 0.55 -4.29
C ILE A 303 4.74 -0.41 -5.13
N ILE A 304 5.34 -1.17 -6.06
CA ILE A 304 4.59 -1.99 -7.02
C ILE A 304 3.63 -2.98 -6.32
N PHE A 305 4.12 -3.76 -5.35
CA PHE A 305 3.31 -4.74 -4.64
C PHE A 305 2.29 -4.11 -3.68
N PRO A 306 2.66 -3.14 -2.81
CA PRO A 306 1.68 -2.46 -1.97
C PRO A 306 0.55 -1.80 -2.76
N SER A 307 0.85 -1.13 -3.87
CA SER A 307 -0.17 -0.49 -4.72
C SER A 307 -1.12 -1.51 -5.37
N LEU A 308 -0.59 -2.65 -5.81
CA LEU A 308 -1.39 -3.75 -6.34
C LEU A 308 -2.32 -4.33 -5.27
N PHE A 309 -1.81 -4.56 -4.07
CA PHE A 309 -2.60 -5.06 -2.94
C PHE A 309 -3.75 -4.11 -2.57
N ILE A 310 -3.46 -2.81 -2.45
CA ILE A 310 -4.47 -1.78 -2.17
C ILE A 310 -5.55 -1.79 -3.27
N THR A 311 -5.14 -1.88 -4.53
CA THR A 311 -6.08 -1.90 -5.67
C THR A 311 -7.01 -3.11 -5.60
N LEU A 312 -6.47 -4.30 -5.36
CA LEU A 312 -7.27 -5.53 -5.26
C LEU A 312 -8.21 -5.49 -4.06
N ALA A 313 -7.76 -4.97 -2.91
CA ALA A 313 -8.60 -4.80 -1.73
C ALA A 313 -9.76 -3.84 -1.98
N LEU A 314 -9.51 -2.68 -2.56
CA LEU A 314 -10.56 -1.71 -2.90
C LEU A 314 -11.53 -2.26 -3.94
N PHE A 315 -11.03 -2.98 -4.94
CA PHE A 315 -11.88 -3.65 -5.93
C PHE A 315 -12.78 -4.72 -5.28
N ALA A 316 -12.23 -5.55 -4.39
CA ALA A 316 -13.00 -6.57 -3.66
C ALA A 316 -14.08 -5.95 -2.77
N ILE A 317 -13.76 -4.87 -2.05
CA ILE A 317 -14.74 -4.12 -1.24
C ILE A 317 -15.86 -3.59 -2.13
N GLY A 318 -15.53 -2.89 -3.22
CA GLY A 318 -16.51 -2.35 -4.18
C GLY A 318 -17.39 -3.44 -4.79
N TYR A 319 -16.82 -4.58 -5.14
CA TYR A 319 -17.55 -5.74 -5.66
C TYR A 319 -18.52 -6.29 -4.61
N ASN A 320 -18.08 -6.48 -3.36
CA ASN A 320 -18.93 -6.99 -2.28
C ASN A 320 -20.07 -6.01 -1.94
N VAL A 321 -19.81 -4.71 -1.89
CA VAL A 321 -20.85 -3.68 -1.68
C VAL A 321 -21.89 -3.74 -2.81
N LYS A 322 -21.45 -3.87 -4.07
CA LYS A 322 -22.35 -3.98 -5.22
C LYS A 322 -23.17 -5.27 -5.16
N ARG A 323 -22.57 -6.41 -4.81
CA ARG A 323 -23.22 -7.69 -4.62
C ARG A 323 -24.26 -7.62 -3.49
N SER A 324 -23.92 -7.05 -2.34
CA SER A 324 -24.84 -6.91 -1.22
C SER A 324 -26.05 -6.03 -1.59
N LYS A 325 -25.82 -4.90 -2.27
CA LYS A 325 -26.93 -4.04 -2.77
C LYS A 325 -27.83 -4.82 -3.72
N PHE A 326 -27.28 -5.65 -4.60
CA PHE A 326 -28.06 -6.48 -5.51
C PHE A 326 -28.92 -7.49 -4.74
N LEU A 327 -28.35 -8.23 -3.79
CA LEU A 327 -29.05 -9.22 -2.97
C LEU A 327 -30.16 -8.59 -2.10
N LEU A 328 -29.98 -7.32 -1.70
CA LEU A 328 -31.01 -6.58 -0.97
C LEU A 328 -32.17 -6.11 -1.84
N GLN A 329 -31.94 -5.93 -3.15
CA GLN A 329 -32.95 -5.38 -4.06
C GLN A 329 -33.77 -6.44 -4.78
N TYR A 330 -33.15 -7.58 -5.10
CA TYR A 330 -33.75 -8.61 -5.94
C TYR A 330 -33.94 -9.92 -5.18
N ASP A 331 -35.07 -10.58 -5.47
CA ASP A 331 -35.31 -11.94 -5.04
C ASP A 331 -34.44 -12.90 -5.87
N THR A 332 -33.66 -13.73 -5.20
CA THR A 332 -32.68 -14.61 -5.85
C THR A 332 -33.29 -15.75 -6.65
N MET A 333 -34.52 -16.15 -6.32
CA MET A 333 -35.27 -17.22 -6.98
C MET A 333 -35.88 -16.76 -8.31
N THR A 334 -36.50 -15.58 -8.30
CA THR A 334 -37.28 -15.09 -9.45
C THR A 334 -36.56 -14.01 -10.25
N GLY A 335 -35.57 -13.34 -9.67
CA GLY A 335 -34.92 -12.15 -10.23
C GLY A 335 -35.80 -10.89 -10.19
N PHE A 336 -36.96 -10.95 -9.57
CA PHE A 336 -37.87 -9.81 -9.37
C PHE A 336 -37.36 -8.94 -8.23
N TYR A 337 -37.87 -7.70 -8.14
CA TYR A 337 -37.64 -6.89 -6.97
C TYR A 337 -38.27 -7.52 -5.73
N ARG A 338 -37.62 -7.36 -4.60
CA ARG A 338 -38.17 -7.77 -3.31
C ARG A 338 -39.19 -6.75 -2.80
N ARG A 339 -40.24 -7.23 -2.14
CA ARG A 339 -41.28 -6.42 -1.53
C ARG A 339 -40.70 -5.37 -0.56
N ASP A 340 -39.87 -5.81 0.39
CA ASP A 340 -39.27 -4.96 1.44
C ASP A 340 -38.44 -3.79 0.89
N PHE A 341 -37.80 -3.99 -0.25
CA PHE A 341 -37.02 -2.96 -0.93
C PHE A 341 -37.92 -1.98 -1.74
N TYR A 342 -38.90 -2.50 -2.46
CA TYR A 342 -39.63 -1.72 -3.45
C TYR A 342 -40.90 -1.04 -2.88
N GLU A 343 -41.50 -1.56 -1.81
CA GLU A 343 -42.73 -1.03 -1.20
C GLU A 343 -42.63 0.46 -0.83
N LYS A 344 -41.47 0.90 -0.30
CA LYS A 344 -41.25 2.32 0.02
C LYS A 344 -41.24 3.22 -1.20
N ARG A 345 -40.88 2.67 -2.37
CA ARG A 345 -40.89 3.40 -3.64
C ARG A 345 -42.27 3.43 -4.26
N LEU A 346 -43.02 2.34 -4.13
CA LEU A 346 -44.40 2.23 -4.57
C LEU A 346 -45.30 3.29 -3.95
N LYS A 347 -45.16 3.51 -2.64
CA LYS A 347 -45.92 4.52 -1.87
C LYS A 347 -45.71 5.96 -2.34
N LYS A 348 -44.71 6.21 -3.19
CA LYS A 348 -44.38 7.54 -3.77
C LYS A 348 -44.74 7.68 -5.22
N MET A 349 -45.17 6.59 -5.88
CA MET A 349 -45.52 6.60 -7.29
C MET A 349 -46.92 7.20 -7.49
N LYS A 350 -47.10 7.92 -8.58
CA LYS A 350 -48.38 8.48 -9.06
C LYS A 350 -48.55 8.01 -10.48
N ALA A 351 -49.80 7.80 -10.89
CA ALA A 351 -50.16 7.39 -12.27
C ALA A 351 -49.47 6.10 -12.72
N PHE A 352 -50.03 4.94 -12.34
CA PHE A 352 -49.53 3.61 -12.70
C PHE A 352 -50.70 2.65 -12.90
N SER A 353 -50.44 1.55 -13.61
CA SER A 353 -51.32 0.38 -13.60
C SER A 353 -50.68 -0.72 -12.75
N LEU A 354 -51.47 -1.31 -11.87
CA LEU A 354 -51.04 -2.36 -10.95
C LEU A 354 -51.75 -3.67 -11.30
N LEU A 355 -50.99 -4.75 -11.49
CA LEU A 355 -51.48 -6.10 -11.61
C LEU A 355 -51.00 -6.92 -10.41
N ILE A 356 -51.88 -7.62 -9.73
CA ILE A 356 -51.58 -8.62 -8.71
C ILE A 356 -51.83 -9.98 -9.34
N ILE A 357 -50.81 -10.85 -9.31
CA ILE A 357 -50.81 -12.16 -9.91
C ILE A 357 -50.57 -13.20 -8.83
N ASP A 358 -51.41 -14.23 -8.80
CA ASP A 358 -51.32 -15.35 -7.86
C ASP A 358 -51.42 -16.68 -8.60
N ILE A 359 -50.60 -17.68 -8.19
CA ILE A 359 -50.57 -19.00 -8.82
C ILE A 359 -51.76 -19.82 -8.32
N ASP A 360 -52.60 -20.25 -9.26
CA ASP A 360 -53.80 -21.01 -8.92
C ASP A 360 -53.42 -22.39 -8.32
N ASN A 361 -54.07 -22.72 -7.19
CA ASN A 361 -53.92 -23.97 -6.47
C ASN A 361 -52.46 -24.32 -6.09
N PHE A 362 -51.60 -23.30 -5.84
CA PHE A 362 -50.18 -23.52 -5.56
C PHE A 362 -49.93 -24.39 -4.32
N LYS A 363 -50.75 -24.26 -3.29
CA LYS A 363 -50.67 -25.12 -2.10
C LYS A 363 -50.82 -26.59 -2.50
N GLN A 364 -51.80 -26.93 -3.35
CA GLN A 364 -52.01 -28.30 -3.82
C GLN A 364 -50.80 -28.81 -4.63
N ILE A 365 -50.15 -27.97 -5.41
CA ILE A 365 -48.89 -28.34 -6.12
C ILE A 365 -47.81 -28.69 -5.09
N ASN A 366 -47.61 -27.87 -4.05
CA ASN A 366 -46.65 -28.15 -2.98
C ASN A 366 -46.99 -29.46 -2.23
N ASP A 367 -48.26 -29.64 -1.88
CA ASP A 367 -48.70 -30.80 -1.11
C ASP A 367 -48.56 -32.08 -1.90
N THR A 368 -48.72 -32.03 -3.24
CA THR A 368 -48.67 -33.21 -4.10
C THR A 368 -47.24 -33.52 -4.58
N TYR A 369 -46.45 -32.52 -4.98
CA TYR A 369 -45.16 -32.67 -5.65
C TYR A 369 -43.97 -32.18 -4.84
N GLY A 370 -44.22 -31.64 -3.65
CA GLY A 370 -43.21 -31.12 -2.75
C GLY A 370 -42.77 -29.69 -3.07
N HIS A 371 -42.22 -29.00 -2.05
CA HIS A 371 -41.79 -27.59 -2.15
C HIS A 371 -40.75 -27.32 -3.24
N LYS A 372 -39.88 -28.31 -3.53
CA LYS A 372 -38.88 -28.16 -4.59
C LYS A 372 -39.52 -27.97 -5.96
N LYS A 373 -40.59 -28.71 -6.22
CA LYS A 373 -41.38 -28.61 -7.47
C LYS A 373 -42.12 -27.27 -7.52
N GLY A 374 -42.68 -26.82 -6.39
CA GLY A 374 -43.25 -25.48 -6.25
C GLY A 374 -42.26 -24.36 -6.55
N ASP A 375 -41.02 -24.48 -6.09
CA ASP A 375 -39.95 -23.52 -6.38
C ASP A 375 -39.62 -23.47 -7.89
N GLU A 376 -39.58 -24.62 -8.57
CA GLU A 376 -39.42 -24.71 -10.04
C GLU A 376 -40.58 -24.02 -10.78
N VAL A 377 -41.83 -24.20 -10.30
CA VAL A 377 -43.03 -23.53 -10.85
C VAL A 377 -42.89 -22.00 -10.69
N ILE A 378 -42.56 -21.50 -9.51
CA ILE A 378 -42.35 -20.08 -9.27
C ILE A 378 -41.29 -19.50 -10.22
N GLN A 379 -40.16 -20.19 -10.37
CA GLN A 379 -39.05 -19.73 -11.23
C GLN A 379 -39.49 -19.64 -12.71
N GLN A 380 -40.17 -20.65 -13.23
CA GLN A 380 -40.61 -20.67 -14.63
C GLN A 380 -41.71 -19.65 -14.90
N ILE A 381 -42.67 -19.46 -13.97
CA ILE A 381 -43.69 -18.40 -14.06
C ILE A 381 -43.02 -17.04 -14.09
N ALA A 382 -42.08 -16.76 -13.19
CA ALA A 382 -41.33 -15.49 -13.18
C ALA A 382 -40.61 -15.23 -14.52
N GLN A 383 -40.02 -16.27 -15.14
CA GLN A 383 -39.38 -16.15 -16.45
C GLN A 383 -40.38 -15.79 -17.54
N ARG A 384 -41.58 -16.38 -17.54
CA ARG A 384 -42.64 -16.07 -18.52
C ARG A 384 -43.19 -14.65 -18.34
N ILE A 385 -43.39 -14.24 -17.11
CA ILE A 385 -43.78 -12.86 -16.80
C ILE A 385 -42.71 -11.90 -17.36
N LEU A 386 -41.44 -12.14 -17.06
CA LEU A 386 -40.31 -11.26 -17.57
C LEU A 386 -40.27 -11.22 -19.10
N ALA A 387 -40.60 -12.30 -19.79
CA ALA A 387 -40.66 -12.33 -21.24
C ALA A 387 -41.85 -11.52 -21.82
N SER A 388 -42.91 -11.32 -21.00
CA SER A 388 -44.15 -10.68 -21.40
C SER A 388 -44.22 -9.16 -21.07
N VAL A 389 -43.29 -8.66 -20.25
CA VAL A 389 -43.22 -7.24 -19.82
C VAL A 389 -42.07 -6.49 -20.49
N ARG A 390 -42.13 -5.14 -20.47
CA ARG A 390 -41.08 -4.27 -21.02
C ARG A 390 -39.99 -4.06 -19.97
N SER A 391 -38.79 -4.51 -20.27
CA SER A 391 -37.66 -4.51 -19.33
C SER A 391 -37.25 -3.15 -18.76
N ASN A 392 -37.62 -2.06 -19.42
CA ASN A 392 -37.19 -0.69 -19.04
C ASN A 392 -38.33 0.19 -18.52
N GLN A 393 -39.55 -0.30 -18.53
CA GLN A 393 -40.73 0.50 -18.19
C GLN A 393 -41.60 -0.17 -17.12
N ASP A 394 -41.65 -1.52 -17.10
CA ASP A 394 -42.49 -2.28 -16.20
C ASP A 394 -41.65 -2.85 -15.05
N TYR A 395 -42.19 -2.88 -13.84
CA TYR A 395 -41.49 -3.40 -12.66
C TYR A 395 -42.16 -4.68 -12.16
N CYS A 396 -41.41 -5.74 -12.04
CA CYS A 396 -41.84 -7.00 -11.46
C CYS A 396 -41.35 -7.15 -10.02
N ILE A 397 -42.26 -7.40 -9.11
CA ILE A 397 -41.98 -7.48 -7.67
C ILE A 397 -42.52 -8.81 -7.16
N ARG A 398 -41.70 -9.59 -6.42
CA ARG A 398 -42.21 -10.73 -5.67
C ARG A 398 -42.79 -10.23 -4.38
N TRP A 399 -44.12 -10.35 -4.23
CA TRP A 399 -44.88 -9.77 -3.13
C TRP A 399 -45.04 -10.73 -1.96
N GLY A 400 -45.24 -12.01 -2.25
CA GLY A 400 -45.37 -13.10 -1.30
C GLY A 400 -44.68 -14.36 -1.77
N GLY A 401 -45.01 -15.50 -1.23
CA GLY A 401 -44.47 -16.81 -1.64
C GLY A 401 -44.74 -17.10 -3.13
N GLU A 402 -46.02 -17.02 -3.50
CA GLU A 402 -46.59 -17.31 -4.81
C GLU A 402 -47.26 -16.11 -5.48
N GLU A 403 -47.15 -14.92 -4.83
CA GLU A 403 -47.77 -13.67 -5.30
C GLU A 403 -46.76 -12.76 -5.98
N PHE A 404 -47.14 -12.16 -7.07
CA PHE A 404 -46.35 -11.19 -7.81
C PHE A 404 -47.12 -9.89 -8.07
N ILE A 405 -46.43 -8.79 -8.04
CA ILE A 405 -46.94 -7.49 -8.45
C ILE A 405 -46.21 -7.04 -9.69
N ILE A 406 -46.98 -6.62 -10.70
CA ILE A 406 -46.45 -5.98 -11.89
C ILE A 406 -46.98 -4.56 -11.94
N LEU A 407 -46.04 -3.60 -12.02
CA LEU A 407 -46.36 -2.22 -12.26
C LEU A 407 -46.09 -1.90 -13.72
N LEU A 408 -47.08 -1.40 -14.40
CA LEU A 408 -46.99 -1.01 -15.79
C LEU A 408 -46.88 0.52 -15.89
N ASP A 409 -46.00 1.00 -16.77
CA ASP A 409 -45.89 2.43 -17.11
C ASP A 409 -46.98 2.80 -18.13
N SER A 410 -48.24 2.48 -17.83
CA SER A 410 -49.40 2.78 -18.67
C SER A 410 -50.60 3.05 -17.78
N VAL A 411 -51.29 4.12 -18.05
CA VAL A 411 -52.55 4.51 -17.38
C VAL A 411 -53.79 4.23 -18.26
N SER A 412 -53.70 3.27 -19.19
CA SER A 412 -54.80 2.83 -20.02
C SER A 412 -55.35 1.49 -19.56
N VAL A 413 -56.67 1.42 -19.28
CA VAL A 413 -57.34 0.14 -18.87
C VAL A 413 -57.19 -0.92 -19.95
N THR A 414 -57.49 -0.60 -21.18
CA THR A 414 -57.39 -1.53 -22.33
C THR A 414 -55.99 -2.10 -22.49
N ASN A 415 -54.94 -1.24 -22.49
CA ASN A 415 -53.57 -1.71 -22.62
C ASN A 415 -53.10 -2.57 -21.43
N SER A 416 -53.60 -2.27 -20.21
CA SER A 416 -53.25 -3.01 -18.99
C SER A 416 -53.93 -4.38 -18.95
N GLU A 417 -55.19 -4.46 -19.37
CA GLU A 417 -55.97 -5.72 -19.51
C GLU A 417 -55.36 -6.60 -20.59
N GLU A 418 -55.08 -6.09 -21.76
CA GLU A 418 -54.41 -6.83 -22.85
C GLU A 418 -53.07 -7.40 -22.41
N LYS A 419 -52.31 -6.67 -21.62
CA LYS A 419 -51.02 -7.09 -21.11
C LYS A 419 -51.15 -8.15 -20.02
N ALA A 420 -52.14 -8.00 -19.13
CA ALA A 420 -52.47 -8.99 -18.12
C ALA A 420 -52.92 -10.32 -18.77
N GLU A 421 -53.79 -10.24 -19.77
CA GLU A 421 -54.25 -11.44 -20.51
C GLU A 421 -53.12 -12.13 -21.30
N ARG A 422 -52.20 -11.32 -21.86
CA ARG A 422 -51.01 -11.89 -22.51
C ARG A 422 -50.11 -12.66 -21.51
N ILE A 423 -49.94 -12.12 -20.27
CA ILE A 423 -49.17 -12.81 -19.21
C ILE A 423 -49.89 -14.09 -18.83
N ARG A 424 -51.21 -14.05 -18.56
CA ARG A 424 -52.02 -15.21 -18.22
C ARG A 424 -51.92 -16.30 -19.28
N SER A 425 -52.18 -15.95 -20.54
CA SER A 425 -52.16 -16.84 -21.67
C SER A 425 -50.76 -17.47 -21.90
N ALA A 426 -49.69 -16.68 -21.71
CA ALA A 426 -48.31 -17.20 -21.83
C ALA A 426 -48.00 -18.23 -20.74
N ILE A 427 -48.64 -18.17 -19.56
CA ILE A 427 -48.47 -19.13 -18.48
C ILE A 427 -49.27 -20.39 -18.76
N GLU A 428 -50.53 -20.24 -19.20
CA GLU A 428 -51.44 -21.36 -19.48
C GLU A 428 -51.01 -22.21 -20.65
N LYS A 429 -50.45 -21.60 -21.72
CA LYS A 429 -50.21 -22.22 -23.04
C LYS A 429 -49.28 -23.43 -23.03
N GLU A 430 -48.32 -23.46 -22.15
CA GLU A 430 -47.28 -24.50 -22.11
C GLU A 430 -47.12 -25.04 -20.68
N LEU A 431 -46.73 -26.27 -20.52
CA LEU A 431 -46.42 -26.85 -19.21
C LEU A 431 -45.35 -26.03 -18.49
N ILE A 432 -45.52 -25.88 -17.17
CA ILE A 432 -44.58 -25.25 -16.25
C ILE A 432 -44.07 -26.32 -15.30
N ALA A 433 -42.76 -26.60 -15.34
CA ALA A 433 -42.18 -27.69 -14.57
C ALA A 433 -42.96 -29.02 -14.77
N ASP A 434 -43.33 -29.34 -16.02
CA ASP A 434 -44.09 -30.50 -16.44
C ASP A 434 -45.53 -30.58 -15.89
N LEU A 435 -46.07 -29.48 -15.35
CA LEU A 435 -47.42 -29.38 -14.78
C LEU A 435 -48.24 -28.35 -15.57
N GLN A 436 -49.55 -28.61 -15.67
CA GLN A 436 -50.49 -27.62 -16.18
C GLN A 436 -50.78 -26.62 -15.02
N VAL A 437 -50.26 -25.42 -15.12
CA VAL A 437 -50.40 -24.37 -14.11
C VAL A 437 -51.07 -23.17 -14.72
N THR A 438 -51.96 -22.51 -13.94
CA THR A 438 -52.65 -21.28 -14.32
C THR A 438 -52.41 -20.20 -13.28
N VAL A 439 -52.74 -18.97 -13.62
CA VAL A 439 -52.68 -17.83 -12.68
C VAL A 439 -53.98 -17.03 -12.77
N SER A 440 -54.39 -16.53 -11.63
CA SER A 440 -55.42 -15.50 -11.53
C SER A 440 -54.77 -14.12 -11.42
N ILE A 441 -55.37 -13.11 -12.09
CA ILE A 441 -54.84 -11.75 -12.13
C ILE A 441 -55.93 -10.78 -11.75
N GLY A 442 -55.64 -9.88 -10.80
CA GLY A 442 -56.44 -8.70 -10.50
C GLY A 442 -55.69 -7.45 -10.92
N GLY A 443 -56.32 -6.57 -11.63
CA GLY A 443 -55.70 -5.33 -12.12
C GLY A 443 -56.45 -4.08 -11.77
N VAL A 444 -55.74 -2.96 -11.66
CA VAL A 444 -56.28 -1.60 -11.52
C VAL A 444 -55.45 -0.63 -12.32
N VAL A 445 -56.12 0.31 -12.93
CA VAL A 445 -55.46 1.49 -13.52
C VAL A 445 -55.80 2.70 -12.67
N ASP A 446 -54.75 3.41 -12.28
CA ASP A 446 -54.88 4.48 -11.31
C ASP A 446 -53.96 5.65 -11.69
N ASP A 447 -54.51 6.83 -11.71
CA ASP A 447 -53.82 8.08 -12.05
C ASP A 447 -53.71 9.07 -10.91
N ASP A 448 -54.42 8.89 -9.77
CA ASP A 448 -54.43 9.86 -8.69
C ASP A 448 -54.61 9.28 -7.25
N THR A 449 -54.61 7.97 -7.04
CA THR A 449 -54.77 7.41 -5.68
C THR A 449 -53.48 6.95 -5.04
N THR A 450 -53.56 6.52 -3.78
CA THR A 450 -52.38 5.95 -3.09
C THR A 450 -52.17 4.51 -3.52
N PHE A 451 -50.91 4.06 -3.49
CA PHE A 451 -50.59 2.64 -3.72
C PHE A 451 -51.40 1.69 -2.84
N SER A 452 -51.68 2.09 -1.59
CA SER A 452 -52.47 1.28 -0.67
C SER A 452 -53.91 1.06 -1.16
N ASP A 453 -54.54 2.08 -1.73
CA ASP A 453 -55.91 1.99 -2.23
C ASP A 453 -55.98 1.31 -3.57
N ALA A 454 -55.03 1.56 -4.45
CA ALA A 454 -54.86 0.82 -5.70
C ALA A 454 -54.64 -0.70 -5.43
N TYR A 455 -53.81 -1.02 -4.42
CA TYR A 455 -53.56 -2.42 -4.04
C TYR A 455 -54.84 -3.10 -3.56
N LYS A 456 -55.63 -2.46 -2.68
CA LYS A 456 -56.94 -3.02 -2.19
C LYS A 456 -57.93 -3.29 -3.33
N ARG A 457 -57.98 -2.39 -4.32
CA ARG A 457 -58.87 -2.54 -5.49
C ARG A 457 -58.42 -3.69 -6.37
N ALA A 458 -57.11 -3.81 -6.66
CA ALA A 458 -56.52 -4.88 -7.44
C ALA A 458 -56.66 -6.25 -6.73
N ASP A 459 -56.47 -6.28 -5.41
CA ASP A 459 -56.67 -7.49 -4.57
C ASP A 459 -58.10 -7.97 -4.58
N ALA A 460 -59.09 -7.04 -4.46
CA ALA A 460 -60.51 -7.36 -4.61
C ALA A 460 -60.82 -7.92 -6.02
N ALA A 461 -60.23 -7.41 -7.08
CA ALA A 461 -60.34 -7.90 -8.44
C ALA A 461 -59.72 -9.31 -8.58
N LEU A 462 -58.53 -9.54 -7.95
CA LEU A 462 -57.91 -10.85 -7.90
C LEU A 462 -58.79 -11.90 -7.20
N TYR A 463 -59.41 -11.50 -6.08
CA TYR A 463 -60.35 -12.36 -5.36
C TYR A 463 -61.57 -12.74 -6.21
N GLN A 464 -62.08 -11.79 -7.03
CA GLN A 464 -63.12 -12.10 -8.01
C GLN A 464 -62.63 -13.08 -9.09
N SER A 465 -61.41 -12.90 -9.61
CA SER A 465 -60.83 -13.85 -10.55
C SER A 465 -60.77 -15.28 -9.99
N LYS A 466 -60.36 -15.40 -8.72
CA LYS A 466 -60.28 -16.70 -8.04
C LYS A 466 -61.67 -17.37 -7.83
N ASN A 467 -62.68 -16.58 -7.43
CA ASN A 467 -64.03 -17.09 -7.18
C ASN A 467 -64.82 -17.42 -8.46
N ASN A 468 -64.53 -16.68 -9.54
CA ASN A 468 -65.24 -16.92 -10.83
C ASN A 468 -64.63 -18.07 -11.68
N GLY A 469 -63.82 -18.93 -11.03
CA GLY A 469 -63.29 -20.16 -11.68
C GLY A 469 -61.82 -20.10 -12.01
N ARG A 470 -61.05 -19.13 -11.51
CA ARG A 470 -59.58 -18.98 -11.73
C ARG A 470 -59.19 -18.77 -13.16
N ASN A 471 -57.88 -18.82 -13.45
CA ASN A 471 -57.30 -18.70 -14.82
C ASN A 471 -57.91 -17.56 -15.62
N ARG A 472 -58.01 -16.35 -15.03
CA ARG A 472 -58.61 -15.16 -15.68
C ARG A 472 -58.02 -13.86 -15.16
N VAL A 473 -58.30 -12.80 -15.90
CA VAL A 473 -58.03 -11.43 -15.55
C VAL A 473 -59.33 -10.74 -15.14
N THR A 474 -59.31 -9.99 -14.05
CA THR A 474 -60.36 -9.05 -13.67
C THR A 474 -59.74 -7.70 -13.44
N MET A 475 -60.26 -6.67 -14.08
CA MET A 475 -59.89 -5.28 -13.84
C MET A 475 -60.85 -4.62 -12.88
N ALA A 476 -60.33 -3.95 -11.87
CA ALA A 476 -61.15 -3.12 -10.97
C ALA A 476 -61.63 -1.87 -11.70
N ASN A 477 -62.89 -1.50 -11.51
CA ASN A 477 -63.51 -0.28 -12.04
C ASN A 477 -63.00 0.95 -11.26
#